data_c8e5bafb2afb32f9693294389d3e3294
#
_entry.id   c8e5bafb2afb32f9693294389d3e3294
#
_cell.length_a   1.000
_cell.length_b   1.000
_cell.length_c   1.000
_cell.angle_alpha   90.00
_cell.angle_beta   90.00
_cell.angle_gamma   90.00
#
_symmetry.space_group_name_H-M   'P 1'
#
loop_
_entity.id
_entity.type
_entity.pdbx_description
1 polymer ?
#
loop_
_entity_poly.entity_id
_entity_poly.type
_entity_poly.pdbx_seq_one_letter_code
_entity_poly.pdbx_strand_id
1 'polypeptide(L)'
;MTKGPFLASEFVATKFSSAAEKAEFGNALLHLIDSGFTRNLFTDRLYGRLSNCFGHIAHYSSTGFYEEWFLSLTTQVRFLEHTLQFPCYGDPEFTFSDVESEIQREVRNRNYLLRYQLLLVEEERRAELTLLERLEGKYRSRREDPEERPASTPSTNGGEAVERVQGLLF
;
A
#
# COMPACT_ATOMS: atom_id res chain seq x y z
N MET A 1 -6.50 19.92 18.82
CA MET A 1 -7.57 19.96 17.79
C MET A 1 -6.90 20.32 16.47
N THR A 2 -6.79 19.39 15.57
CA THR A 2 -6.25 19.59 14.21
C THR A 2 -7.24 20.45 13.44
N LYS A 3 -6.78 21.65 13.05
CA LYS A 3 -7.57 22.57 12.24
C LYS A 3 -7.57 22.03 10.80
N GLY A 4 -8.58 21.24 10.46
CA GLY A 4 -8.78 20.69 9.13
C GLY A 4 -9.75 21.50 8.29
N PRO A 5 -10.00 21.14 7.02
CA PRO A 5 -10.86 21.87 6.12
C PRO A 5 -12.35 21.76 6.47
N PHE A 6 -12.77 20.74 7.24
CA PHE A 6 -14.17 20.46 7.50
C PHE A 6 -14.67 21.14 8.76
N LEU A 7 -15.84 21.79 8.65
CA LEU A 7 -16.56 22.44 9.74
C LEU A 7 -17.80 21.61 10.11
N ALA A 8 -18.17 21.63 11.39
CA ALA A 8 -19.35 20.93 11.86
C ALA A 8 -20.65 21.38 11.17
N SER A 9 -20.72 22.65 10.73
CA SER A 9 -21.88 23.20 10.01
C SER A 9 -22.12 22.61 8.62
N GLU A 10 -21.17 21.83 8.10
CA GLU A 10 -21.25 21.21 6.78
C GLU A 10 -21.90 19.83 6.80
N PHE A 11 -22.11 19.27 8.00
CA PHE A 11 -22.59 17.91 8.18
C PHE A 11 -23.90 17.82 8.95
N VAL A 12 -24.67 16.78 8.65
CA VAL A 12 -25.90 16.45 9.34
C VAL A 12 -25.61 15.52 10.53
N ALA A 13 -26.08 15.86 11.73
CA ALA A 13 -25.96 14.96 12.88
C ALA A 13 -26.77 13.68 12.67
N THR A 14 -26.24 12.54 13.09
CA THR A 14 -26.99 11.28 13.16
C THR A 14 -27.56 11.09 14.58
N LYS A 15 -28.38 10.07 14.76
CA LYS A 15 -28.84 9.63 16.09
C LYS A 15 -27.69 9.32 17.06
N PHE A 16 -26.54 8.89 16.53
CA PHE A 16 -25.41 8.37 17.32
C PHE A 16 -24.14 9.22 17.23
N SER A 17 -24.12 10.20 16.35
CA SER A 17 -22.93 11.02 16.12
C SER A 17 -23.33 12.45 15.77
N SER A 18 -22.69 13.38 16.45
CA SER A 18 -22.88 14.81 16.18
C SER A 18 -22.19 15.23 14.87
N ALA A 19 -22.63 16.34 14.30
CA ALA A 19 -21.97 16.97 13.15
C ALA A 19 -20.48 17.31 13.44
N ALA A 20 -20.17 17.68 14.67
CA ALA A 20 -18.79 17.91 15.11
C ALA A 20 -17.92 16.64 15.07
N GLU A 21 -18.47 15.49 15.46
CA GLU A 21 -17.76 14.21 15.38
C GLU A 21 -17.53 13.76 13.94
N LYS A 22 -18.46 14.06 13.02
CA LYS A 22 -18.28 13.83 11.58
C LYS A 22 -17.15 14.69 11.02
N ALA A 23 -17.13 15.98 11.34
CA ALA A 23 -16.05 16.89 10.95
C ALA A 23 -14.69 16.46 11.53
N GLU A 24 -14.65 16.05 12.80
CA GLU A 24 -13.44 15.54 13.46
C GLU A 24 -12.90 14.28 12.76
N PHE A 25 -13.78 13.34 12.40
CA PHE A 25 -13.40 12.14 11.66
C PHE A 25 -12.79 12.48 10.31
N GLY A 26 -13.46 13.31 9.50
CA GLY A 26 -12.95 13.72 8.19
C GLY A 26 -11.58 14.42 8.27
N ASN A 27 -11.45 15.35 9.22
CA ASN A 27 -10.19 16.06 9.46
C ASN A 27 -9.07 15.14 9.94
N ALA A 28 -9.37 14.16 10.81
CA ALA A 28 -8.40 13.18 11.29
C ALA A 28 -7.92 12.25 10.16
N LEU A 29 -8.84 11.82 9.29
CA LEU A 29 -8.48 10.97 8.15
C LEU A 29 -7.62 11.73 7.12
N LEU A 30 -7.99 12.96 6.76
CA LEU A 30 -7.16 13.77 5.87
C LEU A 30 -5.77 14.04 6.46
N HIS A 31 -5.69 14.29 7.77
CA HIS A 31 -4.41 14.47 8.44
C HIS A 31 -3.57 13.20 8.44
N LEU A 32 -4.18 12.03 8.63
CA LEU A 32 -3.50 10.73 8.50
C LEU A 32 -2.92 10.54 7.09
N ILE A 33 -3.70 10.84 6.04
CA ILE A 33 -3.26 10.78 4.65
C ILE A 33 -2.11 11.76 4.40
N ASP A 34 -2.24 13.01 4.82
CA ASP A 34 -1.19 14.04 4.65
C ASP A 34 0.13 13.67 5.32
N SER A 35 0.07 12.98 6.45
CA SER A 35 1.25 12.56 7.23
C SER A 35 1.92 11.28 6.73
N GLY A 36 1.48 10.70 5.62
CA GLY A 36 2.00 9.43 5.12
C GLY A 36 1.52 8.23 5.92
N PHE A 37 0.28 8.26 6.41
CA PHE A 37 -0.32 7.20 7.22
C PHE A 37 0.47 6.86 8.50
N THR A 38 1.04 7.88 9.13
CA THR A 38 1.87 7.70 10.34
C THR A 38 1.11 6.99 11.46
N ARG A 39 1.70 5.91 12.03
CA ARG A 39 1.06 5.04 13.02
C ARG A 39 0.49 5.79 14.24
N ASN A 40 1.17 6.83 14.70
CA ASN A 40 0.77 7.61 15.89
C ASN A 40 -0.56 8.36 15.70
N LEU A 41 -0.96 8.64 14.45
CA LEU A 41 -2.20 9.32 14.11
C LEU A 41 -3.36 8.35 13.92
N PHE A 42 -3.09 7.06 13.77
CA PHE A 42 -4.10 6.03 13.62
C PHE A 42 -4.57 5.53 14.99
N THR A 43 -5.56 6.21 15.55
CA THR A 43 -6.15 5.92 16.85
C THR A 43 -7.28 4.89 16.75
N ASP A 44 -7.61 4.22 17.86
CA ASP A 44 -8.74 3.28 17.92
C ASP A 44 -10.08 3.95 17.59
N ARG A 45 -10.23 5.24 17.92
CA ARG A 45 -11.41 6.03 17.54
C ARG A 45 -11.50 6.20 16.01
N LEU A 46 -10.39 6.55 15.37
CA LEU A 46 -10.32 6.67 13.91
C LEU A 46 -10.56 5.32 13.24
N TYR A 47 -9.96 4.25 13.74
CA TYR A 47 -10.19 2.88 13.29
C TYR A 47 -11.66 2.49 13.37
N GLY A 48 -12.32 2.69 14.51
CA GLY A 48 -13.72 2.34 14.70
C GLY A 48 -14.67 3.05 13.74
N ARG A 49 -14.33 4.28 13.32
CA ARG A 49 -15.11 5.02 12.30
C ARG A 49 -14.77 4.52 10.89
N LEU A 50 -13.50 4.40 10.57
CA LEU A 50 -13.01 4.03 9.24
C LEU A 50 -13.44 2.61 8.84
N SER A 51 -13.49 1.67 9.79
CA SER A 51 -13.92 0.30 9.52
C SER A 51 -15.39 0.17 9.07
N ASN A 52 -16.21 1.21 9.27
CA ASN A 52 -17.61 1.26 8.84
C ASN A 52 -17.82 2.16 7.61
N CYS A 53 -16.78 2.82 7.12
CA CYS A 53 -16.86 3.75 5.99
C CYS A 53 -16.21 3.14 4.74
N PHE A 54 -16.60 3.63 3.57
CA PHE A 54 -16.00 3.27 2.26
C PHE A 54 -15.98 1.76 1.96
N GLY A 55 -16.87 0.96 2.55
CA GLY A 55 -16.92 -0.47 2.34
C GLY A 55 -15.70 -1.24 2.84
N HIS A 56 -14.88 -0.66 3.70
CA HIS A 56 -13.75 -1.36 4.31
C HIS A 56 -14.24 -2.52 5.19
N ILE A 57 -13.66 -3.69 4.98
CA ILE A 57 -13.93 -4.84 5.84
C ILE A 57 -13.29 -4.56 7.21
N ALA A 58 -14.11 -4.65 8.27
CA ALA A 58 -13.61 -4.50 9.62
C ALA A 58 -12.63 -5.63 9.97
N HIS A 59 -11.43 -5.25 10.39
CA HIS A 59 -10.48 -6.17 10.99
C HIS A 59 -10.80 -6.39 12.47
N TYR A 60 -10.33 -7.52 13.04
CA TYR A 60 -10.53 -7.81 14.46
C TYR A 60 -9.79 -6.85 15.40
N SER A 61 -8.82 -6.06 14.87
CA SER A 61 -8.08 -5.08 15.64
C SER A 61 -7.60 -3.90 14.78
N SER A 62 -7.37 -2.76 15.43
CA SER A 62 -6.77 -1.59 14.78
C SER A 62 -5.37 -1.87 14.23
N THR A 63 -4.60 -2.73 14.89
CA THR A 63 -3.26 -3.15 14.41
C THR A 63 -3.37 -3.91 13.09
N GLY A 64 -4.22 -4.93 13.00
CA GLY A 64 -4.42 -5.70 11.77
C GLY A 64 -4.93 -4.82 10.62
N PHE A 65 -5.83 -3.87 10.91
CA PHE A 65 -6.29 -2.92 9.90
C PHE A 65 -5.14 -2.03 9.39
N TYR A 66 -4.28 -1.54 10.31
CA TYR A 66 -3.14 -0.72 9.93
C TYR A 66 -2.15 -1.49 9.06
N GLU A 67 -1.83 -2.72 9.42
CA GLU A 67 -0.93 -3.59 8.66
C GLU A 67 -1.47 -3.89 7.25
N GLU A 68 -2.77 -4.14 7.12
CA GLU A 68 -3.43 -4.42 5.84
C GLU A 68 -3.44 -3.22 4.89
N TRP A 69 -3.66 -2.00 5.41
CA TRP A 69 -3.96 -0.84 4.58
C TRP A 69 -2.87 0.25 4.57
N PHE A 70 -2.01 0.33 5.59
CA PHE A 70 -1.16 1.51 5.78
C PHE A 70 0.34 1.20 5.92
N LEU A 71 0.74 -0.06 5.97
CA LEU A 71 2.12 -0.44 6.28
C LEU A 71 3.11 -0.08 5.16
N SER A 72 2.70 -0.11 3.89
CA SER A 72 3.54 0.14 2.73
C SER A 72 2.90 1.11 1.75
N LEU A 73 3.69 1.73 0.87
CA LEU A 73 3.15 2.60 -0.19
C LEU A 73 2.16 1.86 -1.09
N THR A 74 2.40 0.59 -1.40
CA THR A 74 1.47 -0.24 -2.19
C THR A 74 0.11 -0.37 -1.50
N THR A 75 0.07 -0.64 -0.19
CA THR A 75 -1.18 -0.76 0.55
C THR A 75 -1.87 0.58 0.73
N GLN A 76 -1.12 1.68 0.88
CA GLN A 76 -1.64 3.04 0.95
C GLN A 76 -2.29 3.49 -0.36
N VAL A 77 -1.68 3.18 -1.51
CA VAL A 77 -2.29 3.40 -2.83
C VAL A 77 -3.58 2.61 -2.97
N ARG A 78 -3.56 1.31 -2.62
CA ARG A 78 -4.76 0.46 -2.63
C ARG A 78 -5.88 1.02 -1.73
N PHE A 79 -5.54 1.55 -0.56
CA PHE A 79 -6.50 2.21 0.33
C PHE A 79 -7.17 3.43 -0.33
N LEU A 80 -6.37 4.30 -0.96
CA LEU A 80 -6.89 5.49 -1.64
C LEU A 80 -7.75 5.13 -2.85
N GLU A 81 -7.35 4.14 -3.64
CA GLU A 81 -8.14 3.62 -4.77
C GLU A 81 -9.48 3.06 -4.27
N HIS A 82 -9.45 2.22 -3.23
CA HIS A 82 -10.64 1.66 -2.62
C HIS A 82 -11.57 2.76 -2.10
N THR A 83 -11.04 3.74 -1.36
CA THR A 83 -11.80 4.89 -0.87
C THR A 83 -12.49 5.66 -1.99
N LEU A 84 -11.85 5.83 -3.15
CA LEU A 84 -12.40 6.56 -4.30
C LEU A 84 -13.38 5.74 -5.14
N GLN A 85 -13.27 4.42 -5.10
CA GLN A 85 -14.07 3.49 -5.91
C GLN A 85 -15.49 3.32 -5.35
N PHE A 86 -15.65 3.29 -4.03
CA PHE A 86 -16.92 3.04 -3.40
C PHE A 86 -17.74 4.32 -3.31
N PRO A 87 -18.96 4.31 -3.88
CA PRO A 87 -19.87 5.44 -3.75
C PRO A 87 -20.40 5.53 -2.31
N CYS A 88 -20.60 6.76 -1.86
CA CYS A 88 -21.15 7.04 -0.54
C CYS A 88 -22.68 6.97 -0.60
N TYR A 89 -23.22 5.95 0.01
CA TYR A 89 -24.66 5.69 0.03
C TYR A 89 -25.27 5.97 1.40
N GLY A 90 -26.54 6.30 1.35
CA GLY A 90 -27.39 6.42 2.53
C GLY A 90 -27.71 7.85 2.90
N ASP A 91 -28.74 7.97 3.73
CA ASP A 91 -29.19 9.25 4.26
C ASP A 91 -28.21 9.74 5.33
N PRO A 92 -27.69 10.98 5.23
CA PRO A 92 -26.77 11.56 6.21
C PRO A 92 -27.32 11.60 7.65
N GLU A 93 -28.64 11.57 7.86
CA GLU A 93 -29.25 11.48 9.18
C GLU A 93 -28.98 10.12 9.87
N PHE A 94 -28.65 9.07 9.10
CA PHE A 94 -28.41 7.72 9.60
C PHE A 94 -26.99 7.21 9.34
N THR A 95 -26.26 7.84 8.42
CA THR A 95 -24.95 7.36 7.93
C THR A 95 -23.89 8.45 7.94
N PHE A 96 -22.69 8.10 7.52
CA PHE A 96 -21.55 8.99 7.31
C PHE A 96 -21.39 9.41 5.84
N SER A 97 -22.41 9.21 4.99
CA SER A 97 -22.34 9.42 3.54
C SER A 97 -21.96 10.84 3.14
N ASP A 98 -22.37 11.85 3.91
CA ASP A 98 -21.99 13.25 3.70
C ASP A 98 -20.49 13.48 3.90
N VAL A 99 -19.94 13.05 5.03
CA VAL A 99 -18.50 13.22 5.30
C VAL A 99 -17.65 12.33 4.40
N GLU A 100 -18.13 11.13 4.04
CA GLU A 100 -17.44 10.25 3.07
C GLU A 100 -17.32 10.93 1.71
N SER A 101 -18.40 11.54 1.22
CA SER A 101 -18.42 12.30 -0.04
C SER A 101 -17.43 13.46 -0.03
N GLU A 102 -17.40 14.20 1.07
CA GLU A 102 -16.47 15.32 1.24
C GLU A 102 -15.01 14.85 1.31
N ILE A 103 -14.73 13.76 2.02
CA ILE A 103 -13.39 13.14 2.04
C ILE A 103 -12.97 12.73 0.64
N GLN A 104 -13.83 12.05 -0.13
CA GLN A 104 -13.52 11.67 -1.51
C GLN A 104 -13.24 12.89 -2.39
N ARG A 105 -14.01 13.97 -2.21
CA ARG A 105 -13.80 15.24 -2.92
C ARG A 105 -12.42 15.83 -2.60
N GLU A 106 -12.05 15.89 -1.32
CA GLU A 106 -10.74 16.39 -0.90
C GLU A 106 -9.59 15.50 -1.37
N VAL A 107 -9.75 14.18 -1.35
CA VAL A 107 -8.74 13.24 -1.87
C VAL A 107 -8.48 13.47 -3.36
N ARG A 108 -9.54 13.74 -4.15
CA ARG A 108 -9.40 14.09 -5.58
C ARG A 108 -8.80 15.49 -5.77
N ASN A 109 -9.29 16.50 -5.07
CA ASN A 109 -8.86 17.89 -5.21
C ASN A 109 -7.37 18.08 -4.89
N ARG A 110 -6.86 17.35 -3.89
CA ARG A 110 -5.45 17.40 -3.48
C ARG A 110 -4.57 16.40 -4.22
N ASN A 111 -5.14 15.64 -5.16
CA ASN A 111 -4.44 14.64 -5.96
C ASN A 111 -3.67 13.61 -5.10
N TYR A 112 -4.21 13.21 -3.93
CA TYR A 112 -3.52 12.29 -3.03
C TYR A 112 -3.18 10.96 -3.72
N LEU A 113 -4.10 10.36 -4.47
CA LEU A 113 -3.84 9.11 -5.18
C LEU A 113 -2.64 9.24 -6.11
N LEU A 114 -2.61 10.27 -6.96
CA LEU A 114 -1.49 10.50 -7.88
C LEU A 114 -0.17 10.72 -7.12
N ARG A 115 -0.20 11.49 -6.03
CA ARG A 115 0.97 11.73 -5.18
C ARG A 115 1.55 10.42 -4.64
N TYR A 116 0.71 9.53 -4.10
CA TYR A 116 1.15 8.25 -3.56
C TYR A 116 1.61 7.27 -4.65
N GLN A 117 0.97 7.26 -5.82
CA GLN A 117 1.43 6.49 -6.97
C GLN A 117 2.83 6.94 -7.44
N LEU A 118 3.11 8.24 -7.48
CA LEU A 118 4.44 8.75 -7.82
C LEU A 118 5.50 8.37 -6.76
N LEU A 119 5.14 8.39 -5.47
CA LEU A 119 6.04 7.93 -4.41
C LEU A 119 6.35 6.43 -4.55
N LEU A 120 5.36 5.60 -4.90
CA LEU A 120 5.53 4.17 -5.12
C LEU A 120 6.48 3.91 -6.29
N VAL A 121 6.29 4.56 -7.43
CA VAL A 121 7.19 4.44 -8.60
C VAL A 121 8.63 4.84 -8.25
N GLU A 122 8.81 5.90 -7.46
CA GLU A 122 10.14 6.33 -7.05
C GLU A 122 10.80 5.35 -6.06
N GLU A 123 10.02 4.73 -5.16
CA GLU A 123 10.51 3.66 -4.26
C GLU A 123 10.97 2.44 -5.06
N GLU A 124 10.16 1.98 -6.03
CA GLU A 124 10.50 0.88 -6.92
C GLU A 124 11.78 1.16 -7.70
N ARG A 125 11.89 2.36 -8.29
CA ARG A 125 13.09 2.78 -9.02
C ARG A 125 14.35 2.78 -8.13
N ARG A 126 14.25 3.24 -6.88
CA ARG A 126 15.38 3.20 -5.93
C ARG A 126 15.79 1.78 -5.59
N ALA A 127 14.81 0.88 -5.40
CA ALA A 127 15.08 -0.53 -5.13
C ALA A 127 15.78 -1.20 -6.32
N GLU A 128 15.35 -0.93 -7.55
CA GLU A 128 15.98 -1.42 -8.78
C GLU A 128 17.42 -0.93 -8.93
N LEU A 129 17.69 0.37 -8.71
CA LEU A 129 19.05 0.92 -8.76
C LEU A 129 19.96 0.30 -7.72
N THR A 130 19.48 0.13 -6.48
CA THR A 130 20.23 -0.53 -5.40
C THR A 130 20.55 -1.98 -5.76
N LEU A 131 19.60 -2.69 -6.36
CA LEU A 131 19.81 -4.06 -6.84
C LEU A 131 20.86 -4.10 -7.95
N LEU A 132 20.78 -3.18 -8.93
CA LEU A 132 21.73 -3.07 -10.02
C LEU A 132 23.15 -2.83 -9.49
N GLU A 133 23.36 -1.86 -8.62
CA GLU A 133 24.65 -1.57 -8.00
C GLU A 133 25.24 -2.79 -7.27
N ARG A 134 24.38 -3.52 -6.54
CA ARG A 134 24.80 -4.76 -5.85
C ARG A 134 25.23 -5.84 -6.83
N LEU A 135 24.50 -6.02 -7.94
CA LEU A 135 24.82 -7.00 -8.96
C LEU A 135 26.11 -6.63 -9.71
N GLU A 136 26.28 -5.37 -10.08
CA GLU A 136 27.50 -4.87 -10.73
C GLU A 136 28.72 -5.08 -9.84
N GLY A 137 28.64 -4.74 -8.55
CA GLY A 137 29.72 -4.96 -7.58
C GLY A 137 30.10 -6.44 -7.48
N LYS A 138 29.11 -7.34 -7.39
CA LYS A 138 29.31 -8.80 -7.32
C LYS A 138 30.01 -9.36 -8.57
N TYR A 139 29.62 -8.91 -9.75
CA TYR A 139 30.20 -9.43 -10.99
C TYR A 139 31.51 -8.75 -11.38
N ARG A 140 31.77 -7.51 -10.95
CA ARG A 140 33.05 -6.84 -11.12
C ARG A 140 34.13 -7.54 -10.29
N SER A 141 33.88 -7.80 -9.02
CA SER A 141 34.80 -8.54 -8.14
C SER A 141 35.16 -9.93 -8.68
N ARG A 142 34.17 -10.62 -9.32
CA ARG A 142 34.40 -11.93 -9.91
C ARG A 142 35.24 -11.90 -11.20
N ARG A 143 35.34 -10.74 -11.88
CA ARG A 143 36.20 -10.56 -13.06
C ARG A 143 37.64 -10.23 -12.68
N GLU A 144 37.86 -9.70 -11.50
CA GLU A 144 39.18 -9.29 -10.99
C GLU A 144 39.91 -10.45 -10.30
N ASP A 145 39.23 -11.58 -9.97
CA ASP A 145 39.83 -12.81 -9.47
C ASP A 145 39.87 -13.90 -10.57
N PRO A 146 40.91 -13.96 -11.43
CA PRO A 146 41.03 -14.98 -12.50
C PRO A 146 41.50 -16.35 -12.00
N GLU A 147 41.77 -16.54 -10.71
CA GLU A 147 42.51 -17.72 -10.21
C GLU A 147 41.68 -18.92 -9.80
N GLU A 148 40.34 -18.89 -9.89
CA GLU A 148 39.54 -20.13 -9.75
C GLU A 148 38.96 -20.61 -11.09
N ARG A 149 39.79 -20.88 -12.06
CA ARG A 149 39.45 -21.87 -13.08
C ARG A 149 39.57 -23.27 -12.45
N PRO A 150 38.48 -24.05 -12.35
CA PRO A 150 38.60 -25.45 -12.00
C PRO A 150 39.53 -26.09 -13.05
N ALA A 151 40.62 -26.64 -12.56
CA ALA A 151 41.58 -27.37 -13.38
C ALA A 151 40.84 -28.40 -14.25
N SER A 152 40.95 -28.22 -15.57
CA SER A 152 40.48 -29.18 -16.55
C SER A 152 41.17 -30.49 -16.27
N THR A 153 40.44 -31.47 -15.74
CA THR A 153 40.89 -32.86 -15.67
C THR A 153 41.14 -33.37 -17.08
N PRO A 154 42.30 -34.03 -17.33
CA PRO A 154 42.61 -34.58 -18.65
C PRO A 154 41.63 -35.71 -18.96
N SER A 155 41.06 -35.62 -20.14
CA SER A 155 40.27 -36.66 -20.80
C SER A 155 41.03 -37.96 -20.87
N THR A 156 40.57 -38.99 -20.19
CA THR A 156 40.99 -40.38 -20.45
C THR A 156 39.90 -41.03 -21.30
N ASN A 157 40.29 -41.37 -22.52
CA ASN A 157 39.54 -42.20 -23.45
C ASN A 157 39.14 -43.55 -22.82
N GLY A 158 37.90 -43.94 -23.04
CA GLY A 158 37.40 -45.29 -22.77
C GLY A 158 36.00 -45.41 -23.32
N GLY A 159 35.86 -46.12 -24.41
CA GLY A 159 34.67 -46.21 -25.22
C GLY A 159 33.55 -47.05 -24.60
N GLU A 160 32.56 -47.15 -25.40
CA GLU A 160 31.47 -48.14 -25.46
C GLU A 160 30.14 -47.80 -24.82
N ALA A 161 29.23 -47.98 -25.68
CA ALA A 161 27.87 -48.54 -25.62
C ALA A 161 26.69 -47.60 -25.58
N VAL A 162 26.05 -47.62 -26.71
CA VAL A 162 24.68 -47.24 -27.04
C VAL A 162 23.67 -47.87 -26.11
N GLU A 163 22.76 -47.08 -25.54
CA GLU A 163 21.40 -47.54 -25.35
C GLU A 163 20.37 -46.40 -25.47
N ARG A 164 19.53 -46.54 -26.48
CA ARG A 164 18.34 -45.74 -26.73
C ARG A 164 17.27 -46.12 -25.71
N VAL A 165 16.70 -45.17 -25.04
CA VAL A 165 15.30 -45.31 -24.59
C VAL A 165 14.54 -44.06 -25.01
N GLN A 166 13.63 -44.31 -25.97
CA GLN A 166 12.52 -43.44 -26.32
C GLN A 166 11.36 -43.62 -25.33
N GLY A 167 10.62 -42.57 -25.17
CA GLY A 167 9.23 -42.59 -24.64
C GLY A 167 9.11 -41.89 -23.30
N LEU A 168 8.20 -41.03 -23.08
CA LEU A 168 6.86 -40.75 -23.58
C LEU A 168 6.44 -39.39 -22.99
N LEU A 169 5.83 -38.61 -23.82
CA LEU A 169 4.92 -37.51 -23.50
C LEU A 169 3.71 -38.02 -22.68
N PHE A 170 3.41 -37.33 -21.60
CA PHE A 170 2.03 -36.94 -21.29
C PHE A 170 2.06 -35.69 -20.40
#